data_876aa0a00336b8b0f440b258e44ba3b5
#
_entry.id   876aa0a00336b8b0f440b258e44ba3b5
#
_cell.length_a   1.000
_cell.length_b   1.000
_cell.length_c   1.000
_cell.angle_alpha   90.00
_cell.angle_beta   90.00
_cell.angle_gamma   90.00
#
_symmetry.space_group_name_H-M   'P 1'
#
loop_
_entity.id
_entity.type
_entity.pdbx_description
1 polymer ?
#
loop_
_entity_poly.entity_id
_entity_poly.type
_entity_poly.pdbx_seq_one_letter_code
_entity_poly.pdbx_strand_id
1 'polypeptide(L)'
;MSPVAPSPLIELRLEPEQLELHWLPLASDTTASAGSAEPYRVALGWQTVAQAFGLRMPTPLSLENAIATVEDAVMPASRWLTKPPAGTAPPFTLHTRSPLLREVAEVAGVTLSTPPARLSRQAVENLFNRLSDQIHRPGVPDTALPQRAEWAAALLILREALHHWGVEWVELG
;
A
#
# COMPACT_ATOMS: atom_id res chain seq x y z
N MET A 1 -1.71 14.99 -31.87
CA MET A 1 -1.73 14.21 -30.60
C MET A 1 -0.76 14.92 -29.67
N SER A 2 -1.28 15.62 -28.66
CA SER A 2 -0.43 16.27 -27.66
C SER A 2 0.22 15.18 -26.80
N PRO A 3 1.53 15.25 -26.50
CA PRO A 3 2.17 14.31 -25.60
C PRO A 3 1.48 14.42 -24.23
N VAL A 4 0.98 13.29 -23.73
CA VAL A 4 0.47 13.19 -22.35
C VAL A 4 1.67 13.44 -21.44
N ALA A 5 1.59 14.49 -20.63
CA ALA A 5 2.64 14.76 -19.64
C ALA A 5 2.80 13.52 -18.74
N PRO A 6 4.02 13.11 -18.42
CA PRO A 6 4.23 11.96 -17.56
C PRO A 6 3.59 12.23 -16.17
N SER A 7 2.81 11.28 -15.70
CA SER A 7 2.19 11.36 -14.36
C SER A 7 3.28 11.33 -13.29
N PRO A 8 3.18 12.18 -12.26
CA PRO A 8 4.10 12.14 -11.14
C PRO A 8 4.05 10.78 -10.44
N LEU A 9 5.20 10.32 -9.98
CA LEU A 9 5.36 9.03 -9.33
C LEU A 9 5.55 9.24 -7.82
N ILE A 10 4.82 8.45 -7.01
CA ILE A 10 4.96 8.43 -5.56
C ILE A 10 5.45 7.05 -5.16
N GLU A 11 6.59 6.97 -4.49
CA GLU A 11 7.07 5.73 -3.90
C GLU A 11 6.44 5.53 -2.52
N LEU A 12 5.76 4.40 -2.37
CA LEU A 12 5.25 3.89 -1.10
C LEU A 12 6.28 2.93 -0.51
N ARG A 13 6.80 3.26 0.67
CA ARG A 13 7.68 2.39 1.45
C ARG A 13 6.95 1.94 2.71
N LEU A 14 6.73 0.64 2.82
CA LEU A 14 6.14 0.02 4.01
C LEU A 14 7.25 -0.59 4.86
N GLU A 15 7.59 0.10 5.93
CA GLU A 15 8.64 -0.26 6.88
C GLU A 15 8.03 -0.90 8.15
N PRO A 16 8.84 -1.49 9.06
CA PRO A 16 8.31 -2.11 10.28
C PRO A 16 7.47 -1.18 11.14
N GLU A 17 7.91 0.07 11.36
CA GLU A 17 7.30 1.01 12.30
C GLU A 17 6.58 2.17 11.64
N GLN A 18 6.76 2.35 10.32
CA GLN A 18 6.20 3.49 9.59
C GLN A 18 5.87 3.15 8.13
N LEU A 19 5.00 3.96 7.56
CA LEU A 19 4.75 4.00 6.13
C LEU A 19 5.18 5.37 5.63
N GLU A 20 5.94 5.39 4.54
CA GLU A 20 6.46 6.63 3.95
C GLU A 20 5.96 6.78 2.51
N LEU A 21 5.67 8.04 2.14
CA LEU A 21 5.34 8.44 0.78
C LEU A 21 6.36 9.47 0.29
N HIS A 22 7.01 9.17 -0.83
CA HIS A 22 8.03 10.01 -1.43
C HIS A 22 7.62 10.42 -2.84
N TRP A 23 7.55 11.73 -3.12
CA TRP A 23 7.46 12.19 -4.50
C TRP A 23 8.77 11.87 -5.22
N LEU A 24 8.69 11.16 -6.34
CA LEU A 24 9.85 10.89 -7.18
C LEU A 24 9.97 11.95 -8.28
N PRO A 25 11.19 12.44 -8.60
CA PRO A 25 11.39 13.38 -9.68
C PRO A 25 11.01 12.75 -11.02
N LEU A 26 10.38 13.53 -11.89
CA LEU A 26 10.16 13.14 -13.27
C LEU A 26 11.51 13.11 -14.00
N ALA A 27 11.75 12.09 -14.82
CA ALA A 27 13.02 11.86 -15.51
C ALA A 27 13.48 13.01 -16.45
N SER A 28 12.63 14.02 -16.68
CA SER A 28 12.91 15.20 -17.50
C SER A 28 13.57 16.37 -16.74
N ASP A 29 13.63 16.32 -15.41
CA ASP A 29 14.10 17.44 -14.59
C ASP A 29 15.61 17.35 -14.26
N THR A 30 16.46 17.26 -15.28
CA THR A 30 17.93 17.26 -15.11
C THR A 30 18.49 18.62 -14.71
N THR A 31 17.69 19.69 -14.63
CA THR A 31 18.17 21.05 -14.33
C THR A 31 17.52 21.73 -13.13
N ALA A 32 16.49 21.15 -12.55
CA ALA A 32 15.97 21.65 -11.29
C ALA A 32 16.74 20.98 -10.15
N SER A 33 17.41 21.77 -9.31
CA SER A 33 17.69 21.41 -7.94
C SER A 33 16.33 21.04 -7.31
N ALA A 34 15.92 19.81 -7.51
CA ALA A 34 14.70 19.28 -6.98
C ALA A 34 14.90 19.28 -5.47
N GLY A 35 14.41 20.35 -4.82
CA GLY A 35 14.13 20.29 -3.40
C GLY A 35 13.22 19.08 -3.25
N SER A 36 13.80 17.94 -2.83
CA SER A 36 13.02 16.75 -2.55
C SER A 36 11.98 17.17 -1.53
N ALA A 37 10.70 17.19 -1.94
CA ALA A 37 9.62 17.46 -1.02
C ALA A 37 9.79 16.48 0.15
N GLU A 38 9.69 16.99 1.38
CA GLU A 38 9.82 16.11 2.55
C GLU A 38 8.83 14.94 2.42
N PRO A 39 9.28 13.71 2.72
CA PRO A 39 8.40 12.56 2.67
C PRO A 39 7.26 12.72 3.69
N TYR A 40 6.08 12.28 3.32
CA TYR A 40 5.00 12.12 4.30
C TYR A 40 5.20 10.81 5.06
N ARG A 41 5.17 10.90 6.38
CA ARG A 41 5.35 9.74 7.26
C ARG A 41 4.09 9.49 8.06
N VAL A 42 3.65 8.25 8.01
CA VAL A 42 2.60 7.71 8.89
C VAL A 42 3.31 6.89 9.96
N ALA A 43 3.09 7.22 11.22
CA ALA A 43 3.70 6.52 12.37
C ALA A 43 2.99 5.17 12.63
N LEU A 44 2.88 4.35 11.59
CA LEU A 44 2.27 3.02 11.62
C LEU A 44 2.90 2.20 10.49
N GLY A 45 3.57 1.09 10.85
CA GLY A 45 4.13 0.14 9.92
C GLY A 45 3.57 -1.27 10.12
N TRP A 46 4.05 -2.22 9.32
CA TRP A 46 3.53 -3.58 9.36
C TRP A 46 3.78 -4.27 10.71
N GLN A 47 4.90 -3.97 11.40
CA GLN A 47 5.21 -4.55 12.71
C GLN A 47 4.27 -4.03 13.80
N THR A 48 3.93 -2.74 13.75
CA THR A 48 2.97 -2.13 14.68
C THR A 48 1.62 -2.84 14.60
N VAL A 49 1.14 -3.09 13.40
CA VAL A 49 -0.14 -3.78 13.17
C VAL A 49 -0.05 -5.27 13.53
N ALA A 50 1.07 -5.94 13.19
CA ALA A 50 1.29 -7.34 13.56
C ALA A 50 1.34 -7.52 15.09
N GLN A 51 1.90 -6.57 15.82
CA GLN A 51 1.87 -6.56 17.30
C GLN A 51 0.45 -6.41 17.84
N ALA A 52 -0.39 -5.59 17.22
CA ALA A 52 -1.81 -5.47 17.57
C ALA A 52 -2.58 -6.79 17.35
N PHE A 53 -2.14 -7.64 16.43
CA PHE A 53 -2.65 -9.00 16.24
C PHE A 53 -2.09 -10.01 17.27
N GLY A 54 -1.11 -9.62 18.10
CA GLY A 54 -0.37 -10.49 19.02
C GLY A 54 0.67 -11.35 18.32
N LEU A 55 1.28 -10.86 17.23
CA LEU A 55 2.32 -11.52 16.41
C LEU A 55 1.87 -12.88 15.85
N ARG A 56 0.60 -13.02 15.57
CA ARG A 56 -0.04 -14.21 14.95
C ARG A 56 -1.15 -13.75 13.99
N MET A 57 -1.76 -14.69 13.28
CA MET A 57 -2.93 -14.36 12.46
C MET A 57 -4.00 -13.68 13.32
N PRO A 58 -4.63 -12.61 12.79
CA PRO A 58 -5.61 -11.85 13.56
C PRO A 58 -6.83 -12.69 13.94
N THR A 59 -7.42 -12.38 15.07
CA THR A 59 -8.78 -12.80 15.43
C THR A 59 -9.79 -11.80 14.85
N PRO A 60 -11.10 -12.13 14.78
CA PRO A 60 -12.12 -11.17 14.33
C PRO A 60 -12.01 -9.82 15.03
N LEU A 61 -11.95 -9.83 16.36
CA LEU A 61 -11.87 -8.61 17.17
C LEU A 61 -10.57 -7.82 16.92
N SER A 62 -9.42 -8.50 16.85
CA SER A 62 -8.15 -7.80 16.61
C SER A 62 -8.07 -7.23 15.18
N LEU A 63 -8.71 -7.89 14.22
CA LEU A 63 -8.81 -7.37 12.84
C LEU A 63 -9.67 -6.11 12.79
N GLU A 64 -10.85 -6.11 13.40
CA GLU A 64 -11.74 -4.94 13.44
C GLU A 64 -11.07 -3.74 14.11
N ASN A 65 -10.41 -3.94 15.26
CA ASN A 65 -9.67 -2.89 15.94
C ASN A 65 -8.52 -2.35 15.09
N ALA A 66 -7.81 -3.23 14.38
CA ALA A 66 -6.71 -2.83 13.52
C ALA A 66 -7.19 -2.07 12.28
N ILE A 67 -8.34 -2.43 11.69
CA ILE A 67 -8.95 -1.68 10.58
C ILE A 67 -9.14 -0.23 11.00
N ALA A 68 -9.82 0.04 12.11
CA ALA A 68 -10.05 1.41 12.59
C ALA A 68 -8.72 2.16 12.85
N THR A 69 -7.73 1.49 13.46
CA THR A 69 -6.43 2.10 13.74
C THR A 69 -5.66 2.45 12.45
N VAL A 70 -5.68 1.56 11.47
CA VAL A 70 -4.98 1.79 10.18
C VAL A 70 -5.70 2.88 9.38
N GLU A 71 -7.03 2.84 9.32
CA GLU A 71 -7.85 3.87 8.68
C GLU A 71 -7.52 5.27 9.21
N ASP A 72 -7.58 5.45 10.53
CA ASP A 72 -7.27 6.73 11.19
C ASP A 72 -5.84 7.20 10.88
N ALA A 73 -4.90 6.28 10.75
CA ALA A 73 -3.50 6.59 10.48
C ALA A 73 -3.25 6.99 9.02
N VAL A 74 -3.90 6.32 8.04
CA VAL A 74 -3.64 6.57 6.60
C VAL A 74 -4.48 7.71 6.01
N MET A 75 -5.67 7.97 6.54
CA MET A 75 -6.58 9.01 6.04
C MET A 75 -5.93 10.40 5.88
N PRO A 76 -5.13 10.92 6.84
CA PRO A 76 -4.54 12.24 6.72
C PRO A 76 -3.61 12.41 5.52
N ALA A 77 -2.99 11.32 5.03
CA ALA A 77 -2.12 11.35 3.86
C ALA A 77 -2.85 11.77 2.58
N SER A 78 -4.15 11.56 2.49
CA SER A 78 -4.96 11.99 1.34
C SER A 78 -4.81 13.48 1.04
N ARG A 79 -4.68 14.32 2.08
CA ARG A 79 -4.47 15.77 1.92
C ARG A 79 -3.09 16.10 1.36
N TRP A 80 -2.08 15.33 1.72
CA TRP A 80 -0.73 15.49 1.20
C TRP A 80 -0.64 15.05 -0.26
N LEU A 81 -1.32 13.98 -0.63
CA LEU A 81 -1.41 13.46 -1.99
C LEU A 81 -2.09 14.44 -2.98
N THR A 82 -2.99 15.30 -2.48
CA THR A 82 -3.64 16.34 -3.30
C THR A 82 -2.80 17.63 -3.44
N LYS A 83 -1.62 17.71 -2.81
CA LYS A 83 -0.71 18.86 -2.84
C LYS A 83 0.64 18.46 -3.44
N PRO A 84 0.69 18.13 -4.74
CA PRO A 84 1.95 17.75 -5.38
C PRO A 84 2.95 18.91 -5.34
N PRO A 85 4.25 18.62 -5.39
CA PRO A 85 5.29 19.64 -5.58
C PRO A 85 5.02 20.51 -6.82
N ALA A 86 5.58 21.71 -6.84
CA ALA A 86 5.40 22.64 -7.96
C ALA A 86 5.79 21.99 -9.29
N GLY A 87 4.93 22.12 -10.30
CA GLY A 87 5.14 21.55 -11.63
C GLY A 87 4.59 20.14 -11.83
N THR A 88 4.07 19.51 -10.79
CA THR A 88 3.39 18.21 -10.90
C THR A 88 1.88 18.38 -10.76
N ALA A 89 1.10 17.59 -11.50
CA ALA A 89 -0.36 17.63 -11.44
C ALA A 89 -0.91 16.19 -11.29
N PRO A 90 -2.05 16.01 -10.57
CA PRO A 90 -2.73 14.72 -10.58
C PRO A 90 -3.23 14.39 -12.01
N PRO A 91 -3.37 13.11 -12.39
CA PRO A 91 -3.21 11.93 -11.55
C PRO A 91 -1.75 11.54 -11.29
N PHE A 92 -1.48 10.93 -10.14
CA PHE A 92 -0.18 10.33 -9.81
C PHE A 92 -0.24 8.80 -9.93
N THR A 93 0.93 8.17 -10.06
CA THR A 93 1.09 6.71 -9.98
C THR A 93 1.74 6.34 -8.67
N LEU A 94 1.12 5.42 -7.94
CA LEU A 94 1.70 4.84 -6.73
C LEU A 94 2.61 3.68 -7.13
N HIS A 95 3.84 3.68 -6.62
CA HIS A 95 4.84 2.66 -6.87
C HIS A 95 5.41 2.11 -5.56
N THR A 96 5.76 0.83 -5.51
CA THR A 96 6.40 0.25 -4.34
C THR A 96 7.46 -0.78 -4.70
N ARG A 97 8.48 -0.87 -3.83
CA ARG A 97 9.49 -1.93 -3.82
C ARG A 97 9.50 -2.71 -2.51
N SER A 98 8.52 -2.45 -1.62
CA SER A 98 8.42 -3.14 -0.32
C SER A 98 8.25 -4.64 -0.52
N PRO A 99 9.11 -5.50 0.07
CA PRO A 99 9.06 -6.95 -0.14
C PRO A 99 7.73 -7.57 0.27
N LEU A 100 7.15 -7.13 1.39
CA LEU A 100 5.84 -7.62 1.84
C LEU A 100 4.71 -7.26 0.88
N LEU A 101 4.73 -6.07 0.26
CA LEU A 101 3.72 -5.68 -0.71
C LEU A 101 3.87 -6.42 -2.03
N ARG A 102 5.09 -6.78 -2.40
CA ARG A 102 5.35 -7.67 -3.55
C ARG A 102 4.79 -9.06 -3.28
N GLU A 103 5.01 -9.62 -2.09
CA GLU A 103 4.43 -10.91 -1.69
C GLU A 103 2.88 -10.85 -1.68
N VAL A 104 2.28 -9.77 -1.20
CA VAL A 104 0.82 -9.57 -1.30
C VAL A 104 0.36 -9.63 -2.75
N ALA A 105 1.09 -8.99 -3.67
CA ALA A 105 0.76 -8.99 -5.09
C ALA A 105 0.88 -10.39 -5.73
N GLU A 106 1.91 -11.15 -5.39
CA GLU A 106 2.09 -12.53 -5.86
C GLU A 106 0.95 -13.44 -5.39
N VAL A 107 0.53 -13.33 -4.12
CA VAL A 107 -0.63 -14.07 -3.58
C VAL A 107 -1.94 -13.64 -4.24
N ALA A 108 -2.04 -12.38 -4.67
CA ALA A 108 -3.17 -11.87 -5.45
C ALA A 108 -3.13 -12.30 -6.93
N GLY A 109 -2.10 -13.05 -7.35
CA GLY A 109 -1.95 -13.57 -8.71
C GLY A 109 -1.24 -12.65 -9.69
N VAL A 110 -0.55 -11.60 -9.21
CA VAL A 110 0.23 -10.71 -10.07
C VAL A 110 1.56 -11.37 -10.43
N THR A 111 1.86 -11.42 -11.72
CA THR A 111 3.16 -11.90 -12.22
C THR A 111 4.18 -10.75 -12.21
N LEU A 112 5.19 -10.83 -11.35
CA LEU A 112 6.19 -9.77 -11.17
C LEU A 112 7.29 -9.75 -12.25
N SER A 113 7.39 -10.79 -13.08
CA SER A 113 8.44 -10.91 -14.10
C SER A 113 8.24 -10.00 -15.32
N THR A 114 7.09 -9.37 -15.46
CA THR A 114 6.75 -8.52 -16.63
C THR A 114 6.44 -7.10 -16.17
N PRO A 115 7.41 -6.16 -16.24
CA PRO A 115 7.16 -4.76 -15.89
C PRO A 115 6.31 -4.03 -16.94
N PRO A 116 5.47 -3.07 -16.54
CA PRO A 116 5.15 -2.76 -15.14
C PRO A 116 4.13 -3.75 -14.56
N ALA A 117 4.50 -4.44 -13.48
CA ALA A 117 3.56 -5.26 -12.75
C ALA A 117 2.62 -4.36 -11.93
N ARG A 118 1.32 -4.60 -11.99
CA ARG A 118 0.31 -3.78 -11.32
C ARG A 118 -0.61 -4.62 -10.45
N LEU A 119 -0.77 -4.20 -9.22
CA LEU A 119 -1.75 -4.75 -8.30
C LEU A 119 -2.94 -3.78 -8.20
N SER A 120 -4.13 -4.22 -8.60
CA SER A 120 -5.34 -3.40 -8.55
C SER A 120 -5.93 -3.37 -7.13
N ARG A 121 -6.60 -2.27 -6.78
CA ARG A 121 -7.39 -2.17 -5.54
C ARG A 121 -8.40 -3.30 -5.43
N GLN A 122 -9.08 -3.66 -6.53
CA GLN A 122 -10.03 -4.77 -6.52
C GLN A 122 -9.37 -6.11 -6.17
N ALA A 123 -8.16 -6.37 -6.64
CA ALA A 123 -7.45 -7.60 -6.28
C ALA A 123 -7.06 -7.62 -4.80
N VAL A 124 -6.67 -6.47 -4.25
CA VAL A 124 -6.39 -6.30 -2.81
C VAL A 124 -7.65 -6.53 -1.98
N GLU A 125 -8.78 -5.94 -2.37
CA GLU A 125 -10.08 -6.15 -1.70
C GLU A 125 -10.50 -7.62 -1.74
N ASN A 126 -10.38 -8.29 -2.88
CA ASN A 126 -10.70 -9.71 -3.01
C ASN A 126 -9.81 -10.57 -2.08
N LEU A 127 -8.52 -10.25 -2.02
CA LEU A 127 -7.57 -10.95 -1.16
C LEU A 127 -7.87 -10.72 0.33
N PHE A 128 -8.23 -9.48 0.69
CA PHE A 128 -8.64 -9.14 2.05
C PHE A 128 -9.93 -9.84 2.46
N ASN A 129 -10.91 -9.95 1.56
CA ASN A 129 -12.15 -10.69 1.81
C ASN A 129 -11.86 -12.17 2.08
N ARG A 130 -10.94 -12.80 1.34
CA ARG A 130 -10.50 -14.18 1.59
C ARG A 130 -9.86 -14.33 2.98
N LEU A 131 -9.00 -13.38 3.38
CA LEU A 131 -8.40 -13.34 4.72
C LEU A 131 -9.50 -13.21 5.80
N SER A 132 -10.42 -12.27 5.61
CA SER A 132 -11.54 -12.03 6.53
C SER A 132 -12.44 -13.26 6.67
N ASP A 133 -12.79 -13.90 5.56
CA ASP A 133 -13.59 -15.14 5.57
C ASP A 133 -12.89 -16.26 6.35
N GLN A 134 -11.59 -16.44 6.16
CA GLN A 134 -10.81 -17.43 6.91
C GLN A 134 -10.81 -17.15 8.43
N ILE A 135 -10.71 -15.88 8.81
CA ILE A 135 -10.70 -15.46 10.21
C ILE A 135 -12.06 -15.68 10.88
N HIS A 136 -13.16 -15.37 10.16
CA HIS A 136 -14.53 -15.50 10.71
C HIS A 136 -15.09 -16.91 10.61
N ARG A 137 -14.57 -17.74 9.70
CA ARG A 137 -15.04 -19.12 9.43
C ARG A 137 -13.88 -20.12 9.44
N PRO A 138 -13.31 -20.44 10.60
CA PRO A 138 -12.08 -21.24 10.69
C PRO A 138 -12.23 -22.72 10.32
N GLY A 139 -13.29 -23.11 9.60
CA GLY A 139 -13.58 -24.51 9.28
C GLY A 139 -12.70 -25.14 8.20
N VAL A 140 -12.29 -24.38 7.18
CA VAL A 140 -11.40 -24.83 6.09
C VAL A 140 -10.34 -23.75 5.85
N PRO A 141 -9.10 -23.97 6.26
CA PRO A 141 -8.02 -23.00 6.00
C PRO A 141 -7.81 -22.79 4.51
N ASP A 142 -7.74 -21.53 4.06
CA ASP A 142 -7.22 -21.21 2.74
C ASP A 142 -5.68 -21.35 2.77
N THR A 143 -5.21 -22.51 2.30
CA THR A 143 -3.77 -22.84 2.32
C THR A 143 -2.93 -21.96 1.38
N ALA A 144 -3.56 -21.21 0.49
CA ALA A 144 -2.89 -20.26 -0.38
C ALA A 144 -2.59 -18.92 0.32
N LEU A 145 -3.18 -18.66 1.49
CA LEU A 145 -2.89 -17.47 2.28
C LEU A 145 -1.71 -17.70 3.23
N PRO A 146 -0.69 -16.83 3.22
CA PRO A 146 0.40 -16.89 4.20
C PRO A 146 -0.14 -16.76 5.64
N GLN A 147 0.24 -17.68 6.51
CA GLN A 147 -0.21 -17.72 7.90
C GLN A 147 0.76 -16.91 8.81
N ARG A 148 0.98 -15.62 8.45
CA ARG A 148 1.92 -14.73 9.12
C ARG A 148 1.28 -13.39 9.44
N ALA A 149 1.50 -12.90 10.67
CA ALA A 149 0.94 -11.64 11.16
C ALA A 149 1.40 -10.44 10.31
N GLU A 150 2.68 -10.40 9.93
CA GLU A 150 3.27 -9.33 9.14
C GLU A 150 2.69 -9.24 7.73
N TRP A 151 2.37 -10.39 7.12
CA TRP A 151 1.71 -10.42 5.82
C TRP A 151 0.26 -9.91 5.91
N ALA A 152 -0.49 -10.36 6.92
CA ALA A 152 -1.85 -9.90 7.15
C ALA A 152 -1.89 -8.39 7.46
N ALA A 153 -0.90 -7.89 8.22
CA ALA A 153 -0.73 -6.48 8.51
C ALA A 153 -0.44 -5.66 7.24
N ALA A 154 0.47 -6.12 6.39
CA ALA A 154 0.81 -5.44 5.13
C ALA A 154 -0.39 -5.38 4.18
N LEU A 155 -1.17 -6.47 4.07
CA LEU A 155 -2.39 -6.52 3.28
C LEU A 155 -3.43 -5.52 3.80
N LEU A 156 -3.66 -5.47 5.11
CA LEU A 156 -4.59 -4.51 5.72
C LEU A 156 -4.14 -3.06 5.47
N ILE A 157 -2.87 -2.74 5.70
CA ILE A 157 -2.35 -1.38 5.48
C ILE A 157 -2.51 -0.97 4.01
N LEU A 158 -2.17 -1.86 3.07
CA LEU A 158 -2.31 -1.58 1.65
C LEU A 158 -3.78 -1.37 1.26
N ARG A 159 -4.68 -2.21 1.75
CA ARG A 159 -6.12 -2.10 1.50
C ARG A 159 -6.67 -0.75 1.94
N GLU A 160 -6.43 -0.33 3.19
CA GLU A 160 -6.90 0.94 3.71
C GLU A 160 -6.27 2.13 2.97
N ALA A 161 -4.97 2.05 2.66
CA ALA A 161 -4.27 3.07 1.90
C ALA A 161 -4.90 3.28 0.50
N LEU A 162 -5.06 2.22 -0.29
CA LEU A 162 -5.65 2.33 -1.64
C LEU A 162 -7.10 2.82 -1.59
N HIS A 163 -7.87 2.39 -0.59
CA HIS A 163 -9.26 2.78 -0.41
C HIS A 163 -9.38 4.28 -0.10
N HIS A 164 -8.71 4.75 0.96
CA HIS A 164 -8.83 6.12 1.44
C HIS A 164 -8.12 7.16 0.56
N TRP A 165 -7.12 6.74 -0.20
CA TRP A 165 -6.42 7.64 -1.14
C TRP A 165 -7.05 7.65 -2.53
N GLY A 166 -8.05 6.81 -2.80
CA GLY A 166 -8.71 6.72 -4.09
C GLY A 166 -7.81 6.19 -5.20
N VAL A 167 -6.82 5.36 -4.86
CA VAL A 167 -5.84 4.81 -5.80
C VAL A 167 -6.35 3.49 -6.35
N GLU A 168 -6.39 3.35 -7.68
CA GLU A 168 -6.93 2.15 -8.34
C GLU A 168 -5.92 1.02 -8.47
N TRP A 169 -4.62 1.34 -8.50
CA TRP A 169 -3.54 0.36 -8.59
C TRP A 169 -2.23 0.89 -8.03
N VAL A 170 -1.37 -0.04 -7.64
CA VAL A 170 0.02 0.22 -7.29
C VAL A 170 0.94 -0.53 -8.25
N GLU A 171 1.95 0.13 -8.76
CA GLU A 171 3.00 -0.47 -9.57
C GLU A 171 4.07 -1.10 -8.67
N LEU A 172 4.58 -2.25 -9.09
CA LEU A 172 5.56 -3.04 -8.36
C LEU A 172 6.89 -3.02 -9.12
N GLY A 173 7.94 -2.55 -8.44
CA GLY A 173 9.31 -2.47 -8.97
C GLY A 173 10.23 -3.56 -8.48
#